data_7f0ddff85ceced65a6932e0644b690a9
#
_entry.id   7f0ddff85ceced65a6932e0644b690a9
#
_cell.length_a   1.000
_cell.length_b   1.000
_cell.length_c   1.000
_cell.angle_alpha   90.00
_cell.angle_beta   90.00
_cell.angle_gamma   90.00
#
_symmetry.space_group_name_H-M   'P 1'
#
loop_
_entity.id
_entity.type
_entity.pdbx_description
1 polymer ?
#
loop_
_entity_poly.entity_id
_entity_poly.type
_entity_poly.pdbx_seq_one_letter_code
_entity_poly.pdbx_strand_id
1 'polypeptide(L)'
;SKELSKSKTSSDIEKFRIKYLGRNGQLASLFEEFNKLPAAQKPRYGKELNVLKNDLTRSYKEAAGDSNNTDSVSDIDFTLPGYDLPSGHIHPLEKITSEIKSIFQSIGFSVAYGPEIDDDYHNFEALNVPKHHPARDMQDTFFVNPNTVLRTHTSNVQIHLMENQDPPLRHICCGRVYRNEAVSYKSFCLFNQVEGLVINENSSFAEMKGTLEYFVQEMFGEGTKMRFRPSHFPFTEPSAAADLWNDKST
;
A
#
# COMPACT_ATOMS: atom_id res chain seq x y z
N SER A 1 23.07 -9.17 54.14
CA SER A 1 23.65 -10.14 53.17
C SER A 1 23.26 -11.60 53.42
N LYS A 2 23.14 -12.10 54.64
CA LYS A 2 22.73 -13.52 54.90
C LYS A 2 21.28 -13.85 54.50
N GLU A 3 20.35 -12.88 54.48
CA GLU A 3 18.96 -13.11 54.01
C GLU A 3 18.90 -13.15 52.48
N LEU A 4 19.66 -12.30 51.79
CA LEU A 4 19.70 -12.25 50.31
C LEU A 4 20.38 -13.49 49.71
N SER A 5 21.39 -14.06 50.37
CA SER A 5 22.01 -15.30 49.87
C SER A 5 21.13 -16.55 49.95
N LYS A 6 19.97 -16.47 50.66
CA LYS A 6 18.97 -17.51 50.74
C LYS A 6 17.77 -17.31 49.82
N SER A 7 17.64 -16.13 49.22
CA SER A 7 16.56 -15.74 48.33
C SER A 7 16.83 -16.25 46.90
N LYS A 8 16.09 -17.25 46.46
CA LYS A 8 16.26 -17.85 45.11
C LYS A 8 15.18 -17.45 44.11
N THR A 9 14.20 -16.65 44.51
CA THR A 9 13.08 -16.26 43.64
C THR A 9 12.96 -14.74 43.52
N SER A 10 12.47 -14.26 42.38
CA SER A 10 12.22 -12.83 42.13
C SER A 10 11.27 -12.22 43.19
N SER A 11 10.29 -12.99 43.67
CA SER A 11 9.38 -12.58 44.76
C SER A 11 10.10 -12.30 46.07
N ASP A 12 11.12 -13.08 46.42
CA ASP A 12 11.87 -12.90 47.65
C ASP A 12 12.80 -11.70 47.60
N ILE A 13 13.37 -11.41 46.44
CA ILE A 13 14.17 -10.22 46.18
C ILE A 13 13.34 -8.96 46.31
N GLU A 14 12.10 -8.99 45.81
CA GLU A 14 11.18 -7.86 45.93
C GLU A 14 10.70 -7.65 47.38
N LYS A 15 10.42 -8.72 48.13
CA LYS A 15 10.14 -8.63 49.55
C LYS A 15 11.30 -8.01 50.33
N PHE A 16 12.56 -8.38 50.00
CA PHE A 16 13.74 -7.78 50.58
C PHE A 16 13.83 -6.27 50.27
N ARG A 17 13.57 -5.85 49.02
CA ARG A 17 13.51 -4.45 48.63
C ARG A 17 12.53 -3.66 49.48
N ILE A 18 11.26 -4.16 49.58
CA ILE A 18 10.22 -3.49 50.33
C ILE A 18 10.60 -3.40 51.84
N LYS A 19 11.13 -4.49 52.41
CA LYS A 19 11.45 -4.57 53.83
C LYS A 19 12.59 -3.60 54.23
N TYR A 20 13.62 -3.49 53.38
CA TYR A 20 14.84 -2.73 53.72
C TYR A 20 14.96 -1.38 53.01
N LEU A 21 14.64 -1.31 51.73
CA LEU A 21 14.86 -0.12 50.87
C LEU A 21 13.54 0.62 50.56
N GLY A 22 12.38 0.14 50.96
CA GLY A 22 11.08 0.79 50.75
C GLY A 22 10.97 2.11 51.55
N ARG A 23 9.96 2.95 51.17
CA ARG A 23 9.70 4.24 51.85
C ARG A 23 9.46 4.10 53.35
N ASN A 24 8.83 3.00 53.78
CA ASN A 24 8.59 2.66 55.17
C ASN A 24 9.45 1.49 55.62
N GLY A 25 10.60 1.27 54.94
CA GLY A 25 11.52 0.18 55.27
C GLY A 25 12.44 0.50 56.43
N GLN A 26 13.17 -0.52 56.89
CA GLN A 26 14.03 -0.40 58.07
C GLN A 26 15.11 0.66 57.89
N LEU A 27 15.61 0.86 56.66
CA LEU A 27 16.61 1.92 56.37
C LEU A 27 15.99 3.30 56.55
N ALA A 28 14.73 3.53 56.14
CA ALA A 28 14.05 4.81 56.30
C ALA A 28 13.87 5.13 57.81
N SER A 29 13.45 4.16 58.60
CA SER A 29 13.32 4.31 60.07
C SER A 29 14.66 4.69 60.72
N LEU A 30 15.76 4.08 60.31
CA LEU A 30 17.09 4.43 60.79
C LEU A 30 17.52 5.84 60.43
N PHE A 31 17.14 6.33 59.26
CA PHE A 31 17.38 7.74 58.85
C PHE A 31 16.52 8.73 59.66
N GLU A 32 15.30 8.35 60.03
CA GLU A 32 14.45 9.16 60.94
C GLU A 32 15.03 9.27 62.33
N GLU A 33 15.53 8.16 62.92
CA GLU A 33 16.22 8.16 64.20
C GLU A 33 17.52 8.95 64.15
N PHE A 34 18.29 8.84 63.05
CA PHE A 34 19.47 9.60 62.82
C PHE A 34 19.21 11.13 62.84
N ASN A 35 18.08 11.55 62.28
CA ASN A 35 17.71 12.97 62.27
C ASN A 35 17.48 13.55 63.68
N LYS A 36 17.08 12.69 64.64
CA LYS A 36 16.82 13.06 66.04
C LYS A 36 18.10 13.12 66.90
N LEU A 37 19.26 12.67 66.37
CA LEU A 37 20.51 12.65 67.11
C LEU A 37 21.13 14.04 67.30
N PRO A 38 21.85 14.29 68.41
CA PRO A 38 22.62 15.51 68.68
C PRO A 38 23.68 15.77 67.58
N ALA A 39 23.92 17.04 67.26
CA ALA A 39 24.84 17.43 66.14
C ALA A 39 26.23 16.84 66.27
N ALA A 40 26.76 16.67 67.46
CA ALA A 40 28.09 16.13 67.70
C ALA A 40 28.25 14.65 67.30
N GLN A 41 27.20 13.86 67.23
CA GLN A 41 27.25 12.44 66.89
C GLN A 41 26.91 12.17 65.39
N LYS A 42 26.26 13.11 64.69
CA LYS A 42 25.85 13.01 63.32
C LYS A 42 26.98 12.64 62.35
N PRO A 43 28.18 13.21 62.40
CA PRO A 43 29.22 12.89 61.41
C PRO A 43 29.65 11.42 61.42
N ARG A 44 29.69 10.79 62.60
CA ARG A 44 30.06 9.37 62.76
C ARG A 44 29.00 8.45 62.20
N TYR A 45 27.77 8.58 62.68
CA TYR A 45 26.69 7.70 62.29
C TYR A 45 26.18 7.95 60.84
N GLY A 46 26.33 9.17 60.30
CA GLY A 46 25.98 9.48 58.95
C GLY A 46 26.85 8.75 57.94
N LYS A 47 28.16 8.60 58.22
CA LYS A 47 29.06 7.83 57.37
C LYS A 47 28.70 6.34 57.35
N GLU A 48 28.42 5.77 58.51
CA GLU A 48 28.02 4.35 58.66
C GLU A 48 26.69 4.05 57.98
N LEU A 49 25.69 4.92 58.13
CA LEU A 49 24.40 4.80 57.47
C LEU A 49 24.47 4.86 55.94
N ASN A 50 25.32 5.76 55.39
CA ASN A 50 25.55 5.83 53.96
C ASN A 50 26.24 4.59 53.40
N VAL A 51 27.23 4.04 54.14
CA VAL A 51 27.91 2.80 53.76
C VAL A 51 26.87 1.65 53.76
N LEU A 52 26.05 1.54 54.81
CA LEU A 52 24.98 0.50 54.89
C LEU A 52 23.98 0.62 53.75
N LYS A 53 23.55 1.86 53.40
CA LYS A 53 22.64 2.12 52.25
C LYS A 53 23.28 1.65 50.95
N ASN A 54 24.51 1.99 50.71
CA ASN A 54 25.22 1.64 49.47
C ASN A 54 25.42 0.12 49.36
N ASP A 55 25.75 -0.55 50.44
CA ASP A 55 25.96 -2.00 50.50
C ASP A 55 24.64 -2.73 50.27
N LEU A 56 23.52 -2.29 50.88
CA LEU A 56 22.19 -2.89 50.65
C LEU A 56 21.73 -2.68 49.23
N THR A 57 21.96 -1.49 48.67
CA THR A 57 21.60 -1.17 47.27
C THR A 57 22.41 -1.98 46.28
N ARG A 58 23.71 -2.15 46.53
CA ARG A 58 24.61 -2.95 45.69
C ARG A 58 24.19 -4.42 45.72
N SER A 59 24.00 -4.99 46.91
CA SER A 59 23.56 -6.38 47.07
C SER A 59 22.22 -6.65 46.44
N TYR A 60 21.25 -5.69 46.49
CA TYR A 60 19.98 -5.79 45.78
C TYR A 60 20.14 -5.80 44.25
N LYS A 61 20.98 -4.88 43.72
CA LYS A 61 21.24 -4.80 42.28
C LYS A 61 21.93 -6.05 41.74
N GLU A 62 22.88 -6.61 42.48
CA GLU A 62 23.55 -7.85 42.11
C GLU A 62 22.56 -9.03 42.09
N ALA A 63 21.70 -9.14 43.09
CA ALA A 63 20.69 -10.17 43.13
C ALA A 63 19.56 -9.99 42.08
N ALA A 64 19.17 -8.75 41.78
CA ALA A 64 18.20 -8.43 40.77
C ALA A 64 18.78 -8.57 39.36
N GLY A 65 20.05 -8.35 39.15
CA GLY A 65 20.76 -8.57 37.87
C GLY A 65 20.78 -10.04 37.47
N ASP A 66 21.05 -10.91 38.42
CA ASP A 66 21.01 -12.36 38.19
C ASP A 66 19.57 -12.91 37.91
N SER A 67 18.55 -12.23 38.46
CA SER A 67 17.14 -12.63 38.22
C SER A 67 16.58 -12.15 36.90
N ASN A 68 17.12 -11.07 36.30
CA ASN A 68 16.69 -10.59 35.00
C ASN A 68 17.26 -11.41 33.84
N ASN A 69 18.22 -12.31 34.10
CA ASN A 69 18.72 -13.27 33.09
C ASN A 69 17.94 -14.58 33.04
N THR A 70 16.90 -14.76 33.87
CA THR A 70 15.85 -15.71 33.62
C THR A 70 14.68 -15.00 32.91
N ASP A 71 14.98 -14.20 31.90
CA ASP A 71 13.98 -13.87 30.92
C ASP A 71 13.43 -15.18 30.37
N SER A 72 12.14 -15.30 30.48
CA SER A 72 11.34 -16.17 29.67
C SER A 72 11.90 -16.20 28.25
N VAL A 73 12.84 -17.07 28.00
CA VAL A 73 12.98 -17.64 26.67
C VAL A 73 11.56 -18.10 26.41
N SER A 74 10.84 -17.38 25.57
CA SER A 74 9.52 -17.77 25.15
C SER A 74 9.63 -19.24 24.82
N ASP A 75 8.75 -20.08 25.38
CA ASP A 75 8.63 -21.51 25.06
C ASP A 75 8.27 -21.72 23.58
N ILE A 76 8.60 -20.73 22.73
CA ILE A 76 8.43 -20.81 21.30
C ILE A 76 9.60 -21.61 20.76
N ASP A 77 9.31 -22.82 20.41
CA ASP A 77 10.23 -23.68 19.67
C ASP A 77 10.31 -23.24 18.21
N PHE A 78 11.37 -22.51 17.88
CA PHE A 78 11.64 -22.06 16.51
C PHE A 78 11.98 -23.17 15.52
N THR A 79 12.12 -24.41 15.98
CA THR A 79 12.34 -25.57 15.09
C THR A 79 11.03 -26.17 14.59
N LEU A 80 9.89 -25.81 15.23
CA LEU A 80 8.58 -26.20 14.74
C LEU A 80 8.26 -25.48 13.44
N PRO A 81 7.65 -26.17 12.45
CA PRO A 81 7.17 -25.50 11.25
C PRO A 81 6.17 -24.42 11.64
N GLY A 82 6.34 -23.23 11.06
CA GLY A 82 5.38 -22.12 11.22
C GLY A 82 4.01 -22.51 10.66
N TYR A 83 2.98 -21.78 11.05
CA TYR A 83 1.69 -21.88 10.37
C TYR A 83 1.85 -21.47 8.91
N ASP A 84 1.46 -22.35 8.00
CA ASP A 84 1.31 -22.00 6.60
C ASP A 84 0.23 -20.94 6.48
N LEU A 85 0.65 -19.69 6.35
CA LEU A 85 -0.28 -18.63 5.99
C LEU A 85 -0.76 -18.90 4.57
N PRO A 86 -2.08 -19.01 4.33
CA PRO A 86 -2.58 -19.17 2.99
C PRO A 86 -2.07 -18.00 2.14
N SER A 87 -1.23 -18.28 1.17
CA SER A 87 -0.77 -17.27 0.22
C SER A 87 -1.98 -16.83 -0.61
N GLY A 88 -2.30 -15.55 -0.57
CA GLY A 88 -3.29 -14.98 -1.47
C GLY A 88 -2.82 -15.10 -2.93
N HIS A 89 -3.78 -15.12 -3.85
CA HIS A 89 -3.50 -15.11 -5.28
C HIS A 89 -3.99 -13.79 -5.89
N ILE A 90 -3.19 -13.25 -6.80
CA ILE A 90 -3.57 -12.04 -7.55
C ILE A 90 -4.59 -12.48 -8.62
N HIS A 91 -5.69 -11.73 -8.72
CA HIS A 91 -6.70 -11.98 -9.76
C HIS A 91 -6.07 -11.87 -11.16
N PRO A 92 -6.41 -12.74 -12.12
CA PRO A 92 -5.82 -12.72 -13.47
C PRO A 92 -5.91 -11.36 -14.17
N LEU A 93 -7.04 -10.66 -14.06
CA LEU A 93 -7.19 -9.32 -14.62
C LEU A 93 -6.22 -8.31 -14.00
N GLU A 94 -5.97 -8.38 -12.69
CA GLU A 94 -5.02 -7.48 -12.04
C GLU A 94 -3.58 -7.78 -12.48
N LYS A 95 -3.25 -9.04 -12.66
CA LYS A 95 -1.95 -9.44 -13.19
C LYS A 95 -1.72 -8.87 -14.59
N ILE A 96 -2.68 -9.05 -15.49
CA ILE A 96 -2.62 -8.53 -16.86
C ILE A 96 -2.56 -7.00 -16.86
N THR A 97 -3.39 -6.35 -16.08
CA THR A 97 -3.39 -4.88 -15.97
C THR A 97 -2.06 -4.34 -15.46
N SER A 98 -1.45 -5.00 -14.49
CA SER A 98 -0.12 -4.62 -13.98
C SER A 98 0.97 -4.81 -15.02
N GLU A 99 0.91 -5.88 -15.81
CA GLU A 99 1.84 -6.14 -16.93
C GLU A 99 1.71 -5.07 -18.01
N ILE A 100 0.49 -4.74 -18.45
CA ILE A 100 0.22 -3.66 -19.40
C ILE A 100 0.79 -2.33 -18.88
N LYS A 101 0.50 -1.98 -17.63
CA LYS A 101 1.05 -0.75 -17.02
C LYS A 101 2.57 -0.73 -17.04
N SER A 102 3.22 -1.84 -16.69
CA SER A 102 4.68 -1.96 -16.70
C SER A 102 5.27 -1.75 -18.09
N ILE A 103 4.68 -2.35 -19.13
CA ILE A 103 5.12 -2.18 -20.52
C ILE A 103 5.04 -0.71 -20.93
N PHE A 104 3.93 -0.04 -20.71
CA PHE A 104 3.78 1.37 -21.10
C PHE A 104 4.65 2.31 -20.27
N GLN A 105 4.83 2.03 -18.96
CA GLN A 105 5.73 2.82 -18.12
C GLN A 105 7.18 2.72 -18.58
N SER A 106 7.62 1.57 -19.10
CA SER A 106 8.99 1.41 -19.63
C SER A 106 9.29 2.31 -20.84
N ILE A 107 8.26 2.74 -21.56
CA ILE A 107 8.38 3.67 -22.69
C ILE A 107 7.87 5.08 -22.36
N GLY A 108 7.82 5.42 -21.06
CA GLY A 108 7.62 6.78 -20.58
C GLY A 108 6.16 7.22 -20.43
N PHE A 109 5.20 6.28 -20.39
CA PHE A 109 3.82 6.61 -20.03
C PHE A 109 3.64 6.68 -18.52
N SER A 110 2.88 7.66 -18.07
CA SER A 110 2.37 7.74 -16.71
C SER A 110 0.99 7.08 -16.62
N VAL A 111 0.69 6.44 -15.49
CA VAL A 111 -0.63 5.85 -15.26
C VAL A 111 -1.58 6.90 -14.71
N ALA A 112 -2.69 7.12 -15.39
CA ALA A 112 -3.76 8.01 -14.95
C ALA A 112 -4.96 7.23 -14.44
N TYR A 113 -5.65 7.81 -13.48
CA TYR A 113 -6.89 7.31 -12.91
C TYR A 113 -7.96 8.38 -12.99
N GLY A 114 -9.21 7.97 -13.13
CA GLY A 114 -10.34 8.87 -13.15
C GLY A 114 -11.62 8.21 -12.65
N PRO A 115 -12.70 8.98 -12.49
CA PRO A 115 -13.94 8.52 -11.93
C PRO A 115 -14.62 7.46 -12.82
N GLU A 116 -15.25 6.46 -12.19
CA GLU A 116 -16.12 5.50 -12.88
C GLU A 116 -17.53 6.05 -13.09
N ILE A 117 -17.94 7.01 -12.25
CA ILE A 117 -19.19 7.77 -12.38
C ILE A 117 -18.81 9.19 -12.75
N ASP A 118 -19.30 9.67 -13.89
CA ASP A 118 -18.92 10.96 -14.43
C ASP A 118 -20.14 11.65 -15.05
N ASP A 119 -19.98 12.91 -15.44
CA ASP A 119 -21.02 13.63 -16.11
C ASP A 119 -21.07 13.31 -17.61
N ASP A 120 -22.18 13.69 -18.21
CA ASP A 120 -22.44 13.51 -19.64
C ASP A 120 -21.41 14.28 -20.52
N TYR A 121 -20.92 15.43 -20.03
CA TYR A 121 -19.94 16.23 -20.74
C TYR A 121 -18.61 15.48 -20.92
N HIS A 122 -18.00 15.00 -19.85
CA HIS A 122 -16.71 14.31 -19.91
C HIS A 122 -16.79 12.94 -20.59
N ASN A 123 -17.95 12.27 -20.46
CA ASN A 123 -18.11 10.95 -21.07
C ASN A 123 -18.46 11.00 -22.56
N PHE A 124 -19.07 12.09 -23.06
CA PHE A 124 -19.55 12.17 -24.43
C PHE A 124 -19.25 13.51 -25.14
N GLU A 125 -19.72 14.62 -24.58
CA GLU A 125 -19.76 15.89 -25.29
C GLU A 125 -18.33 16.42 -25.59
N ALA A 126 -17.46 16.39 -24.60
CA ALA A 126 -16.05 16.79 -24.75
C ALA A 126 -15.25 15.89 -25.71
N LEU A 127 -15.73 14.66 -25.95
CA LEU A 127 -15.18 13.73 -26.92
C LEU A 127 -15.80 13.90 -28.33
N ASN A 128 -16.46 15.03 -28.60
CA ASN A 128 -17.11 15.32 -29.86
C ASN A 128 -18.28 14.36 -30.21
N VAL A 129 -18.97 13.84 -29.20
CA VAL A 129 -20.17 13.04 -29.32
C VAL A 129 -21.38 13.83 -28.82
N PRO A 130 -21.95 14.73 -29.61
CA PRO A 130 -23.07 15.59 -29.20
C PRO A 130 -24.36 14.78 -28.93
N LYS A 131 -25.31 15.40 -28.22
CA LYS A 131 -26.55 14.74 -27.75
C LYS A 131 -27.35 14.01 -28.82
N HIS A 132 -27.31 14.49 -30.04
CA HIS A 132 -28.05 13.93 -31.18
C HIS A 132 -27.15 13.12 -32.14
N HIS A 133 -25.95 12.75 -31.73
CA HIS A 133 -25.05 11.99 -32.58
C HIS A 133 -25.48 10.50 -32.61
N PRO A 134 -25.59 9.86 -33.79
CA PRO A 134 -26.04 8.45 -33.89
C PRO A 134 -25.14 7.46 -33.12
N ALA A 135 -23.85 7.75 -33.02
CA ALA A 135 -22.91 6.92 -32.25
C ALA A 135 -23.19 6.92 -30.74
N ARG A 136 -23.85 7.98 -30.22
CA ARG A 136 -24.27 8.07 -28.84
C ARG A 136 -25.48 7.19 -28.54
N ASP A 137 -26.44 7.14 -29.46
CA ASP A 137 -27.60 6.28 -29.35
C ASP A 137 -27.26 4.79 -29.47
N MET A 138 -26.14 4.46 -30.12
CA MET A 138 -25.65 3.07 -30.22
C MET A 138 -24.93 2.55 -28.97
N GLN A 139 -24.70 3.39 -27.98
CA GLN A 139 -24.04 2.98 -26.74
C GLN A 139 -25.08 2.83 -25.64
N ASP A 140 -25.35 1.61 -25.29
CA ASP A 140 -26.15 1.30 -24.11
C ASP A 140 -25.45 1.80 -22.85
N THR A 141 -25.99 2.85 -22.25
CA THR A 141 -25.37 3.56 -21.13
C THR A 141 -26.17 3.38 -19.84
N PHE A 142 -25.51 3.17 -18.74
CA PHE A 142 -26.14 3.22 -17.42
C PHE A 142 -26.16 4.65 -16.90
N PHE A 143 -27.35 5.23 -16.80
CA PHE A 143 -27.56 6.54 -16.21
C PHE A 143 -27.82 6.42 -14.70
N VAL A 144 -27.07 7.16 -13.91
CA VAL A 144 -27.30 7.33 -12.46
C VAL A 144 -28.39 8.38 -12.25
N ASN A 145 -28.33 9.45 -13.06
CA ASN A 145 -29.34 10.50 -13.17
C ASN A 145 -29.24 11.10 -14.60
N PRO A 146 -30.12 12.06 -14.97
CA PRO A 146 -30.15 12.58 -16.35
C PRO A 146 -28.82 13.14 -16.87
N ASN A 147 -27.91 13.56 -16.00
CA ASN A 147 -26.63 14.17 -16.37
C ASN A 147 -25.40 13.40 -15.87
N THR A 148 -25.58 12.24 -15.23
CA THR A 148 -24.49 11.46 -14.65
C THR A 148 -24.60 10.01 -15.08
N VAL A 149 -23.49 9.45 -15.57
CA VAL A 149 -23.43 8.12 -16.16
C VAL A 149 -22.35 7.27 -15.50
N LEU A 150 -22.50 5.96 -15.59
CA LEU A 150 -21.36 5.05 -15.48
C LEU A 150 -20.59 5.14 -16.80
N ARG A 151 -19.28 5.40 -16.74
CA ARG A 151 -18.47 5.60 -17.94
C ARG A 151 -18.53 4.40 -18.87
N THR A 152 -18.74 4.67 -20.14
CA THR A 152 -18.83 3.65 -21.22
C THR A 152 -17.48 3.31 -21.83
N HIS A 153 -16.46 4.11 -21.50
CA HIS A 153 -15.05 3.99 -21.90
C HIS A 153 -14.17 4.75 -20.90
N THR A 154 -12.86 4.57 -20.98
CA THR A 154 -11.91 5.27 -20.12
C THR A 154 -11.47 6.63 -20.67
N SER A 155 -12.02 7.06 -21.81
CA SER A 155 -11.66 8.32 -22.47
C SER A 155 -12.04 9.57 -21.68
N ASN A 156 -13.00 9.48 -20.74
CA ASN A 156 -13.32 10.57 -19.82
C ASN A 156 -12.07 11.05 -19.06
N VAL A 157 -11.17 10.10 -18.71
CA VAL A 157 -9.92 10.43 -18.02
C VAL A 157 -9.01 11.30 -18.87
N GLN A 158 -9.03 11.12 -20.21
CA GLN A 158 -8.25 11.96 -21.13
C GLN A 158 -8.72 13.41 -21.08
N ILE A 159 -10.05 13.64 -20.98
CA ILE A 159 -10.62 14.99 -20.88
C ILE A 159 -10.16 15.64 -19.56
N HIS A 160 -10.32 14.96 -18.43
CA HIS A 160 -9.83 15.45 -17.15
C HIS A 160 -8.33 15.76 -17.15
N LEU A 161 -7.52 14.95 -17.85
CA LEU A 161 -6.08 15.23 -17.97
C LEU A 161 -5.82 16.51 -18.76
N MET A 162 -6.47 16.67 -19.92
CA MET A 162 -6.29 17.84 -20.78
C MET A 162 -6.81 19.15 -20.17
N GLU A 163 -7.80 19.08 -19.28
CA GLU A 163 -8.32 20.24 -18.56
C GLU A 163 -7.40 20.68 -17.40
N ASN A 164 -6.64 19.74 -16.82
CA ASN A 164 -5.87 19.99 -15.61
C ASN A 164 -4.36 20.03 -15.82
N GLN A 165 -3.86 19.67 -17.00
CA GLN A 165 -2.43 19.60 -17.29
C GLN A 165 -2.11 20.15 -18.67
N ASP A 166 -1.02 20.89 -18.76
CA ASP A 166 -0.49 21.37 -20.03
C ASP A 166 0.31 20.29 -20.76
N PRO A 167 0.31 20.27 -22.11
CA PRO A 167 1.22 19.41 -22.88
C PRO A 167 2.70 19.67 -22.56
N PRO A 168 3.58 18.65 -22.66
CA PRO A 168 3.32 17.35 -23.27
C PRO A 168 2.65 16.37 -22.33
N LEU A 169 1.67 15.60 -22.82
CA LEU A 169 0.98 14.55 -22.09
C LEU A 169 1.32 13.18 -22.66
N ARG A 170 1.60 12.21 -21.82
CA ARG A 170 1.84 10.82 -22.19
C ARG A 170 1.32 9.90 -21.08
N HIS A 171 0.08 9.47 -21.22
CA HIS A 171 -0.63 8.75 -20.17
C HIS A 171 -1.33 7.49 -20.68
N ILE A 172 -1.44 6.47 -19.82
CA ILE A 172 -2.38 5.38 -20.01
C ILE A 172 -3.41 5.38 -18.88
N CYS A 173 -4.62 5.01 -19.19
CA CYS A 173 -5.68 4.74 -18.24
C CYS A 173 -6.15 3.30 -18.40
N CYS A 174 -6.12 2.53 -17.32
CA CYS A 174 -6.67 1.19 -17.23
C CYS A 174 -7.82 1.21 -16.22
N GLY A 175 -9.00 0.76 -16.62
CA GLY A 175 -10.12 0.80 -15.70
C GLY A 175 -11.34 0.02 -16.20
N ARG A 176 -12.28 -0.13 -15.26
CA ARG A 176 -13.59 -0.72 -15.54
C ARG A 176 -14.46 0.26 -16.32
N VAL A 177 -15.21 -0.28 -17.24
CA VAL A 177 -16.21 0.45 -18.05
C VAL A 177 -17.50 -0.34 -18.09
N TYR A 178 -18.58 0.33 -18.38
CA TYR A 178 -19.93 -0.19 -18.21
C TYR A 178 -20.76 0.07 -19.45
N ARG A 179 -21.40 -0.98 -19.96
CA ARG A 179 -22.35 -0.88 -21.09
C ARG A 179 -23.57 -1.71 -20.81
N ASN A 180 -24.74 -1.14 -21.01
CA ASN A 180 -26.01 -1.82 -20.77
C ASN A 180 -26.34 -2.77 -21.92
N GLU A 181 -25.42 -3.66 -22.25
CA GLU A 181 -25.58 -4.66 -23.31
C GLU A 181 -26.22 -5.94 -22.76
N ALA A 182 -26.91 -6.67 -23.63
CA ALA A 182 -27.43 -7.99 -23.29
C ALA A 182 -26.27 -8.94 -22.96
N VAL A 183 -26.30 -9.55 -21.77
CA VAL A 183 -25.30 -10.48 -21.34
C VAL A 183 -25.30 -11.73 -22.23
N SER A 184 -24.13 -12.08 -22.75
CA SER A 184 -23.90 -13.27 -23.56
C SER A 184 -22.57 -13.91 -23.20
N TYR A 185 -22.20 -15.01 -23.84
CA TYR A 185 -20.88 -15.62 -23.65
C TYR A 185 -19.73 -14.75 -24.19
N LYS A 186 -20.01 -13.75 -25.01
CA LYS A 186 -19.03 -12.80 -25.58
C LYS A 186 -19.07 -11.41 -24.97
N SER A 187 -20.20 -11.03 -24.36
CA SER A 187 -20.46 -9.66 -23.88
C SER A 187 -20.96 -9.69 -22.45
N PHE A 188 -20.39 -8.84 -21.63
CA PHE A 188 -20.83 -8.60 -20.26
C PHE A 188 -20.95 -7.09 -20.04
N CYS A 189 -21.86 -6.69 -19.18
CA CYS A 189 -22.13 -5.27 -18.92
C CYS A 189 -20.97 -4.51 -18.23
N LEU A 190 -19.99 -5.22 -17.73
CA LEU A 190 -18.77 -4.69 -17.11
C LEU A 190 -17.56 -5.35 -17.74
N PHE A 191 -16.61 -4.55 -18.23
CA PHE A 191 -15.32 -5.05 -18.73
C PHE A 191 -14.21 -4.05 -18.42
N ASN A 192 -12.96 -4.45 -18.65
CA ASN A 192 -11.81 -3.58 -18.45
C ASN A 192 -11.32 -3.07 -19.81
N GLN A 193 -11.00 -1.78 -19.85
CA GLN A 193 -10.47 -1.10 -21.01
C GLN A 193 -9.15 -0.43 -20.66
N VAL A 194 -8.24 -0.38 -21.63
CA VAL A 194 -7.00 0.36 -21.56
C VAL A 194 -6.98 1.36 -22.69
N GLU A 195 -6.73 2.62 -22.37
CA GLU A 195 -6.57 3.69 -23.35
C GLU A 195 -5.28 4.44 -23.12
N GLY A 196 -4.66 4.91 -24.19
CA GLY A 196 -3.47 5.76 -24.15
C GLY A 196 -3.73 7.12 -24.77
N LEU A 197 -3.14 8.16 -24.17
CA LEU A 197 -3.14 9.54 -24.69
C LEU A 197 -1.71 10.03 -24.83
N VAL A 198 -1.37 10.53 -26.02
CA VAL A 198 -0.12 11.24 -26.26
C VAL A 198 -0.45 12.58 -26.93
N ILE A 199 -0.03 13.67 -26.30
CA ILE A 199 -0.11 15.01 -26.84
C ILE A 199 1.29 15.62 -26.78
N ASN A 200 1.85 15.92 -27.94
CA ASN A 200 3.19 16.50 -28.10
C ASN A 200 3.24 17.29 -29.42
N GLU A 201 4.16 18.21 -29.51
CA GLU A 201 4.39 19.04 -30.75
C GLU A 201 4.68 18.18 -32.00
N ASN A 202 5.33 17.04 -31.83
CA ASN A 202 5.77 16.17 -32.91
C ASN A 202 5.03 14.81 -32.94
N SER A 203 3.88 14.67 -32.27
CA SER A 203 3.11 13.45 -32.31
C SER A 203 2.71 13.05 -33.72
N SER A 204 2.89 11.80 -34.06
CA SER A 204 2.63 11.28 -35.40
C SER A 204 1.94 9.94 -35.40
N PHE A 205 1.26 9.62 -36.49
CA PHE A 205 0.66 8.30 -36.70
C PHE A 205 1.72 7.18 -36.68
N ALA A 206 2.94 7.47 -37.13
CA ALA A 206 4.06 6.53 -37.06
C ALA A 206 4.50 6.24 -35.64
N GLU A 207 4.51 7.24 -34.73
CA GLU A 207 4.78 7.05 -33.32
C GLU A 207 3.71 6.17 -32.67
N MET A 208 2.43 6.41 -32.96
CA MET A 208 1.34 5.57 -32.46
C MET A 208 1.50 4.13 -32.91
N LYS A 209 1.82 3.88 -34.20
CA LYS A 209 2.09 2.53 -34.70
C LYS A 209 3.25 1.87 -33.98
N GLY A 210 4.38 2.54 -33.85
CA GLY A 210 5.56 2.01 -33.15
C GLY A 210 5.27 1.69 -31.68
N THR A 211 4.49 2.53 -31.00
CA THR A 211 4.06 2.29 -29.64
C THR A 211 3.20 1.01 -29.51
N LEU A 212 2.25 0.81 -30.43
CA LEU A 212 1.41 -0.38 -30.44
C LEU A 212 2.20 -1.63 -30.85
N GLU A 213 3.13 -1.53 -31.82
CA GLU A 213 4.02 -2.62 -32.20
C GLU A 213 4.88 -3.09 -31.03
N TYR A 214 5.48 -2.15 -30.31
CA TYR A 214 6.24 -2.44 -29.09
C TYR A 214 5.37 -3.16 -28.04
N PHE A 215 4.20 -2.60 -27.74
CA PHE A 215 3.27 -3.21 -26.78
C PHE A 215 2.89 -4.66 -27.17
N VAL A 216 2.60 -4.89 -28.45
CA VAL A 216 2.22 -6.21 -28.95
C VAL A 216 3.36 -7.23 -28.82
N GLN A 217 4.59 -6.81 -29.10
CA GLN A 217 5.76 -7.70 -28.97
C GLN A 217 6.04 -8.05 -27.51
N GLU A 218 5.98 -7.08 -26.60
CA GLU A 218 6.19 -7.30 -25.16
C GLU A 218 5.09 -8.18 -24.54
N MET A 219 3.83 -7.93 -24.92
CA MET A 219 2.69 -8.63 -24.31
C MET A 219 2.45 -10.03 -24.88
N PHE A 220 2.65 -10.22 -26.19
CA PHE A 220 2.30 -11.46 -26.91
C PHE A 220 3.51 -12.22 -27.45
N GLY A 221 4.69 -11.65 -27.32
CA GLY A 221 5.96 -12.24 -27.72
C GLY A 221 6.49 -11.72 -29.06
N GLU A 222 7.82 -11.83 -29.23
CA GLU A 222 8.51 -11.46 -30.46
C GLU A 222 7.97 -12.27 -31.65
N GLY A 223 7.77 -11.57 -32.76
CA GLY A 223 7.26 -12.17 -34.00
C GLY A 223 5.73 -12.20 -34.11
N THR A 224 4.99 -11.70 -33.12
CA THR A 224 3.54 -11.54 -33.24
C THR A 224 3.23 -10.57 -34.39
N LYS A 225 2.49 -11.07 -35.40
CA LYS A 225 2.15 -10.27 -36.58
C LYS A 225 0.99 -9.34 -36.28
N MET A 226 1.17 -8.07 -36.57
CA MET A 226 0.15 -7.04 -36.45
C MET A 226 -0.11 -6.37 -37.82
N ARG A 227 -1.37 -6.09 -38.12
CA ARG A 227 -1.78 -5.36 -39.29
C ARG A 227 -2.63 -4.16 -38.89
N PHE A 228 -2.32 -3.01 -39.41
CA PHE A 228 -3.19 -1.84 -39.37
C PHE A 228 -4.11 -1.81 -40.58
N ARG A 229 -5.37 -1.55 -40.34
CA ARG A 229 -6.35 -1.27 -41.40
C ARG A 229 -7.06 0.06 -41.14
N PRO A 230 -7.40 0.84 -42.15
CA PRO A 230 -8.25 2.01 -41.99
C PRO A 230 -9.56 1.62 -41.28
N SER A 231 -10.00 2.45 -40.36
CA SER A 231 -11.25 2.30 -39.64
C SER A 231 -11.90 3.67 -39.49
N HIS A 232 -13.17 3.69 -39.15
CA HIS A 232 -13.89 4.92 -38.88
C HIS A 232 -14.42 4.90 -37.45
N PHE A 233 -14.09 5.95 -36.71
CA PHE A 233 -14.70 6.26 -35.43
C PHE A 233 -15.18 7.71 -35.45
N PRO A 234 -16.39 8.01 -34.94
CA PRO A 234 -16.98 9.36 -35.06
C PRO A 234 -16.15 10.47 -34.42
N PHE A 235 -15.27 10.13 -33.50
CA PHE A 235 -14.50 11.06 -32.67
C PHE A 235 -12.99 11.01 -32.94
N THR A 236 -12.52 10.32 -33.97
CA THR A 236 -11.08 10.23 -34.31
C THR A 236 -10.83 10.44 -35.77
N GLU A 237 -9.74 11.18 -36.12
CA GLU A 237 -9.31 11.45 -37.50
C GLU A 237 -7.81 11.73 -37.54
N PRO A 238 -6.97 10.95 -38.24
CA PRO A 238 -7.29 9.71 -38.94
C PRO A 238 -7.52 8.55 -37.96
N SER A 239 -8.25 7.51 -38.39
CA SER A 239 -8.57 6.34 -37.57
C SER A 239 -8.06 5.05 -38.18
N ALA A 240 -7.55 4.17 -37.32
CA ALA A 240 -7.12 2.82 -37.69
C ALA A 240 -7.51 1.79 -36.62
N ALA A 241 -7.72 0.56 -37.07
CA ALA A 241 -7.82 -0.61 -36.19
C ALA A 241 -6.57 -1.48 -36.38
N ALA A 242 -6.11 -2.08 -35.31
CA ALA A 242 -5.02 -3.06 -35.30
C ALA A 242 -5.55 -4.47 -35.13
N ASP A 243 -5.23 -5.35 -36.06
CA ASP A 243 -5.56 -6.77 -35.99
C ASP A 243 -4.29 -7.55 -35.63
N LEU A 244 -4.38 -8.48 -34.67
CA LEU A 244 -3.29 -9.37 -34.27
C LEU A 244 -3.53 -10.76 -34.81
N TRP A 245 -2.48 -11.41 -35.31
CA TRP A 245 -2.52 -12.80 -35.73
C TRP A 245 -2.26 -13.70 -34.54
N ASN A 246 -3.20 -14.60 -34.26
CA ASN A 246 -3.00 -15.68 -33.30
C ASN A 246 -2.80 -16.99 -34.07
N ASP A 247 -1.55 -17.43 -34.20
CA ASP A 247 -1.21 -18.70 -34.86
C ASP A 247 -1.71 -19.95 -34.11
N LYS A 248 -2.35 -19.77 -32.95
CA LYS A 248 -2.92 -20.88 -32.12
C LYS A 248 -4.37 -21.17 -32.40
N SER A 249 -5.00 -20.50 -33.33
CA SER A 249 -6.38 -20.81 -33.73
C SER A 249 -6.37 -21.76 -34.94
N THR A 250 -6.15 -23.04 -34.65
CA THR A 250 -6.63 -24.16 -35.49
C THR A 250 -7.92 -24.70 -34.91
#